data_d7d51df71f948b9a725ded8325951851
#
_entry.id   d7d51df71f948b9a725ded8325951851
#
_cell.length_a   1.000
_cell.length_b   1.000
_cell.length_c   1.000
_cell.angle_alpha   90.00
_cell.angle_beta   90.00
_cell.angle_gamma   90.00
#
_symmetry.space_group_name_H-M   'P 1'
#
loop_
_entity.id
_entity.type
_entity.pdbx_description
1 polymer ?
#
loop_
_entity_poly.entity_id
_entity_poly.type
_entity_poly.pdbx_seq_one_letter_code
_entity_poly.pdbx_strand_id
1 'polypeptide(L)'
;MTGLFSYPKRKLRKLIGQGEYEKAISFGNELEAKFSKDPDFLFIMGSMYYMLNDEEKTLHYINRVLEINPYDVETLSLKLRVHQYLAEKEDNQELKQNELDIVIDCCRKILDVAPDNFEVRDLITELES
;
A
#
# COMPACT_ATOMS: atom_id res chain seq x y z
N MET A 1 14.02 -9.86 17.86
CA MET A 1 12.67 -9.30 18.01
C MET A 1 12.19 -8.71 16.69
N THR A 2 11.01 -9.12 16.23
CA THR A 2 10.47 -8.74 14.92
C THR A 2 9.27 -7.79 14.99
N GLY A 3 8.87 -7.32 16.18
CA GLY A 3 7.73 -6.43 16.33
C GLY A 3 7.93 -5.07 15.65
N LEU A 4 6.83 -4.32 15.49
CA LEU A 4 6.81 -3.00 14.85
C LEU A 4 7.83 -2.04 15.47
N PHE A 5 8.11 -2.19 16.78
CA PHE A 5 9.02 -1.32 17.51
C PHE A 5 10.44 -1.88 17.65
N SER A 6 10.79 -2.94 16.88
CA SER A 6 12.17 -3.42 16.87
C SER A 6 13.10 -2.34 16.34
N TYR A 7 14.35 -2.33 16.82
CA TYR A 7 15.32 -1.27 16.48
C TYR A 7 15.45 -1.00 14.97
N PRO A 8 15.63 -2.05 14.12
CA PRO A 8 15.81 -1.76 12.69
C PRO A 8 14.60 -1.08 12.07
N LYS A 9 13.37 -1.50 12.42
CA LYS A 9 12.17 -0.89 11.87
C LYS A 9 11.95 0.52 12.39
N ARG A 10 12.26 0.80 13.65
CA ARG A 10 12.19 2.16 14.21
C ARG A 10 13.18 3.09 13.52
N LYS A 11 14.39 2.62 13.29
CA LYS A 11 15.41 3.41 12.59
C LYS A 11 14.95 3.74 11.18
N LEU A 12 14.39 2.75 10.47
CA LEU A 12 13.88 2.94 9.12
C LEU A 12 12.77 4.01 9.11
N ARG A 13 11.80 3.90 10.01
CA ARG A 13 10.71 4.86 10.10
C ARG A 13 11.22 6.27 10.43
N LYS A 14 12.22 6.36 11.28
CA LYS A 14 12.83 7.64 11.64
C LYS A 14 13.48 8.31 10.43
N LEU A 15 14.25 7.55 9.65
CA LEU A 15 14.87 8.07 8.43
C LEU A 15 13.83 8.58 7.45
N ILE A 16 12.74 7.84 7.27
CA ILE A 16 11.63 8.24 6.40
C ILE A 16 10.98 9.52 6.94
N GLY A 17 10.68 9.56 8.23
CA GLY A 17 10.05 10.71 8.87
C GLY A 17 10.89 11.98 8.81
N GLN A 18 12.20 11.84 8.71
CA GLN A 18 13.14 12.96 8.57
C GLN A 18 13.35 13.36 7.11
N GLY A 19 12.73 12.65 6.17
CA GLY A 19 12.91 12.92 4.75
C GLY A 19 14.24 12.44 4.18
N GLU A 20 14.98 11.61 4.93
CA GLU A 20 16.26 11.08 4.47
C GLU A 20 16.06 9.81 3.64
N TYR A 21 15.44 9.99 2.48
CA TYR A 21 14.97 8.86 1.67
C TYR A 21 16.10 8.01 1.08
N GLU A 22 17.22 8.61 0.67
CA GLU A 22 18.34 7.84 0.15
C GLU A 22 18.89 6.90 1.20
N LYS A 23 19.05 7.40 2.43
CA LYS A 23 19.52 6.59 3.55
C LYS A 23 18.48 5.52 3.92
N ALA A 24 17.20 5.87 3.89
CA ALA A 24 16.12 4.94 4.18
C ALA A 24 16.07 3.80 3.16
N ILE A 25 16.23 4.11 1.88
CA ILE A 25 16.25 3.10 0.82
C ILE A 25 17.43 2.16 0.99
N SER A 26 18.62 2.71 1.22
CA SER A 26 19.83 1.92 1.43
C SER A 26 19.69 1.01 2.63
N PHE A 27 19.23 1.55 3.75
CA PHE A 27 19.02 0.79 4.98
C PHE A 27 17.93 -0.27 4.81
N GLY A 28 16.82 0.09 4.18
CA GLY A 28 15.74 -0.86 3.88
C GLY A 28 16.21 -2.02 3.03
N ASN A 29 17.05 -1.75 2.02
CA ASN A 29 17.61 -2.79 1.16
C ASN A 29 18.49 -3.75 1.95
N GLU A 30 19.24 -3.25 2.93
CA GLU A 30 20.04 -4.10 3.82
C GLU A 30 19.15 -5.01 4.69
N LEU A 31 17.97 -4.54 5.05
CA LEU A 31 17.04 -5.29 5.90
C LEU A 31 16.16 -6.28 5.12
N GLU A 32 16.13 -6.16 3.80
CA GLU A 32 15.19 -6.91 2.94
C GLU A 32 15.26 -8.43 3.17
N ALA A 33 16.45 -9.00 3.22
CA ALA A 33 16.60 -10.44 3.41
C ALA A 33 16.04 -10.92 4.75
N LYS A 34 16.28 -10.13 5.80
CA LYS A 34 15.86 -10.49 7.15
C LYS A 34 14.35 -10.33 7.36
N PHE A 35 13.76 -9.29 6.77
CA PHE A 35 12.36 -8.93 6.99
C PHE A 35 11.47 -9.17 5.77
N SER A 36 11.90 -10.01 4.82
CA SER A 36 11.18 -10.23 3.56
C SER A 36 9.74 -10.73 3.72
N LYS A 37 9.41 -11.32 4.86
CA LYS A 37 8.06 -11.83 5.16
C LYS A 37 7.43 -11.14 6.37
N ASP A 38 7.98 -10.02 6.79
CA ASP A 38 7.46 -9.23 7.90
C ASP A 38 6.51 -8.18 7.34
N PRO A 39 5.19 -8.28 7.58
CA PRO A 39 4.24 -7.33 7.00
C PRO A 39 4.47 -5.88 7.44
N ASP A 40 4.97 -5.65 8.66
CA ASP A 40 5.27 -4.30 9.12
C ASP A 40 6.39 -3.66 8.30
N PHE A 41 7.47 -4.41 8.07
CA PHE A 41 8.57 -3.94 7.22
C PHE A 41 8.11 -3.65 5.81
N LEU A 42 7.36 -4.58 5.23
CA LEU A 42 6.86 -4.44 3.85
C LEU A 42 5.94 -3.23 3.72
N PHE A 43 5.08 -3.00 4.71
CA PHE A 43 4.20 -1.84 4.70
C PHE A 43 4.99 -0.53 4.82
N ILE A 44 6.02 -0.50 5.68
CA ILE A 44 6.87 0.69 5.83
C ILE A 44 7.53 1.03 4.50
N MET A 45 8.11 0.02 3.82
CA MET A 45 8.75 0.23 2.52
C MET A 45 7.74 0.69 1.47
N GLY A 46 6.57 0.07 1.42
CA GLY A 46 5.52 0.46 0.48
C GLY A 46 5.05 1.90 0.70
N SER A 47 4.84 2.28 1.96
CA SER A 47 4.43 3.64 2.31
C SER A 47 5.49 4.68 1.92
N MET A 48 6.76 4.34 2.10
CA MET A 48 7.87 5.21 1.68
C MET A 48 7.83 5.45 0.18
N TYR A 49 7.71 4.38 -0.61
CA TYR A 49 7.67 4.54 -2.07
C TYR A 49 6.40 5.26 -2.55
N TYR A 50 5.30 5.11 -1.82
CA TYR A 50 4.11 5.90 -2.11
C TYR A 50 4.39 7.40 -1.95
N MET A 51 5.08 7.79 -0.88
CA MET A 51 5.46 9.19 -0.66
C MET A 51 6.44 9.69 -1.73
N LEU A 52 7.23 8.80 -2.31
CA LEU A 52 8.16 9.12 -3.40
C LEU A 52 7.50 9.07 -4.77
N ASN A 53 6.21 8.82 -4.85
CA ASN A 53 5.43 8.73 -6.10
C ASN A 53 5.92 7.62 -7.03
N ASP A 54 6.43 6.52 -6.46
CA ASP A 54 6.85 5.34 -7.22
C ASP A 54 5.78 4.26 -7.06
N GLU A 55 4.81 4.27 -7.96
CA GLU A 55 3.65 3.36 -7.90
C GLU A 55 4.05 1.90 -8.05
N GLU A 56 5.01 1.63 -8.92
CA GLU A 56 5.45 0.27 -9.18
C GLU A 56 6.05 -0.36 -7.92
N LYS A 57 6.97 0.34 -7.27
CA LYS A 57 7.59 -0.17 -6.03
C LYS A 57 6.61 -0.20 -4.87
N THR A 58 5.71 0.79 -4.80
CA THR A 58 4.65 0.77 -3.80
C THR A 58 3.84 -0.52 -3.91
N LEU A 59 3.37 -0.83 -5.11
CA LEU A 59 2.57 -2.05 -5.33
C LEU A 59 3.37 -3.32 -5.07
N HIS A 60 4.64 -3.33 -5.42
CA HIS A 60 5.52 -4.47 -5.14
C HIS A 60 5.49 -4.82 -3.65
N TYR A 61 5.65 -3.82 -2.78
CA TYR A 61 5.68 -4.07 -1.34
C TYR A 61 4.30 -4.31 -0.74
N ILE A 62 3.30 -3.50 -1.09
CA ILE A 62 1.98 -3.66 -0.47
C ILE A 62 1.27 -4.94 -0.92
N ASN A 63 1.51 -5.41 -2.14
CA ASN A 63 0.94 -6.69 -2.57
C ASN A 63 1.53 -7.85 -1.78
N ARG A 64 2.79 -7.74 -1.36
CA ARG A 64 3.42 -8.74 -0.48
C ARG A 64 2.79 -8.73 0.92
N VAL A 65 2.42 -7.54 1.43
CA VAL A 65 1.65 -7.47 2.69
C VAL A 65 0.34 -8.21 2.53
N LEU A 66 -0.37 -8.00 1.41
CA LEU A 66 -1.67 -8.62 1.18
C LEU A 66 -1.60 -10.12 0.94
N GLU A 67 -0.46 -10.65 0.52
CA GLU A 67 -0.24 -12.11 0.47
C GLU A 67 -0.26 -12.71 1.87
N ILE A 68 0.22 -11.95 2.87
CA ILE A 68 0.26 -12.39 4.26
C ILE A 68 -1.06 -12.09 4.96
N ASN A 69 -1.57 -10.86 4.80
CA ASN A 69 -2.81 -10.37 5.43
C ASN A 69 -3.75 -9.82 4.35
N PRO A 70 -4.54 -10.67 3.68
CA PRO A 70 -5.38 -10.23 2.54
C PRO A 70 -6.43 -9.17 2.86
N TYR A 71 -6.79 -9.02 4.12
CA TYR A 71 -7.83 -8.07 4.57
C TYR A 71 -7.27 -6.96 5.45
N ASP A 72 -5.97 -6.66 5.32
CA ASP A 72 -5.38 -5.54 6.05
C ASP A 72 -5.91 -4.23 5.47
N VAL A 73 -6.76 -3.54 6.24
CA VAL A 73 -7.49 -2.35 5.78
C VAL A 73 -6.55 -1.22 5.37
N GLU A 74 -5.51 -0.97 6.14
CA GLU A 74 -4.54 0.09 5.81
C GLU A 74 -3.87 -0.16 4.47
N THR A 75 -3.46 -1.40 4.24
CA THR A 75 -2.79 -1.79 3.00
C THR A 75 -3.77 -1.77 1.81
N LEU A 76 -4.99 -2.26 2.02
CA LEU A 76 -6.04 -2.20 0.99
C LEU A 76 -6.36 -0.76 0.62
N SER A 77 -6.40 0.14 1.61
CA SER A 77 -6.65 1.56 1.37
C SER A 77 -5.54 2.19 0.54
N LEU A 78 -4.30 1.83 0.81
CA LEU A 78 -3.17 2.32 0.02
C LEU A 78 -3.22 1.79 -1.42
N LYS A 79 -3.50 0.51 -1.58
CA LYS A 79 -3.64 -0.11 -2.92
C LYS A 79 -4.76 0.56 -3.72
N LEU A 80 -5.88 0.82 -3.08
CA LEU A 80 -7.02 1.50 -3.68
C LEU A 80 -6.59 2.87 -4.23
N ARG A 81 -5.88 3.65 -3.44
CA ARG A 81 -5.42 4.98 -3.85
C ARG A 81 -4.47 4.93 -5.03
N VAL A 82 -3.55 3.98 -5.04
CA VAL A 82 -2.61 3.82 -6.14
C VAL A 82 -3.36 3.51 -7.43
N HIS A 83 -4.31 2.57 -7.41
CA HIS A 83 -5.05 2.20 -8.60
C HIS A 83 -6.05 3.27 -9.05
N GLN A 84 -6.62 4.07 -8.12
CA GLN A 84 -7.41 5.24 -8.51
C GLN A 84 -6.56 6.22 -9.30
N TYR A 85 -5.35 6.49 -8.83
CA TYR A 85 -4.42 7.39 -9.50
C TYR A 85 -4.06 6.86 -10.89
N LEU A 86 -3.75 5.56 -10.99
CA LEU A 86 -3.43 4.94 -12.27
C LEU A 86 -4.62 5.00 -13.22
N ALA A 87 -5.85 4.81 -12.72
CA ALA A 87 -7.06 4.93 -13.53
C ALA A 87 -7.26 6.33 -14.07
N GLU A 88 -7.00 7.35 -13.24
CA GLU A 88 -7.14 8.75 -13.65
C GLU A 88 -6.18 9.11 -14.77
N LYS A 89 -5.00 8.53 -14.78
CA LYS A 89 -3.97 8.80 -15.78
C LYS A 89 -4.12 7.97 -17.04
N GLU A 90 -4.95 6.94 -17.02
CA GLU A 90 -5.06 6.00 -18.14
C GLU A 90 -6.07 6.47 -19.18
N ASP A 91 -5.63 6.63 -20.42
CA ASP A 91 -6.48 7.05 -21.54
C ASP A 91 -7.21 5.89 -22.22
N ASN A 92 -6.60 4.70 -22.20
CA ASN A 92 -7.22 3.51 -22.79
C ASN A 92 -8.37 3.03 -21.91
N GLN A 93 -9.58 2.97 -22.45
CA GLN A 93 -10.77 2.64 -21.67
C GLN A 93 -10.74 1.25 -21.06
N GLU A 94 -10.22 0.26 -21.76
CA GLU A 94 -10.10 -1.10 -21.24
C GLU A 94 -9.13 -1.17 -20.07
N LEU A 95 -7.96 -0.56 -20.23
CA LEU A 95 -6.94 -0.53 -19.17
C LEU A 95 -7.43 0.27 -17.96
N LYS A 96 -8.13 1.37 -18.21
CA LYS A 96 -8.72 2.17 -17.14
C LYS A 96 -9.75 1.35 -16.36
N GLN A 97 -10.60 0.59 -17.06
CA GLN A 97 -11.58 -0.26 -16.39
C GLN A 97 -10.89 -1.33 -15.55
N ASN A 98 -9.79 -1.89 -16.03
CA ASN A 98 -9.01 -2.87 -15.26
C ASN A 98 -8.53 -2.27 -13.94
N GLU A 99 -8.04 -1.02 -13.96
CA GLU A 99 -7.64 -0.34 -12.75
C GLU A 99 -8.82 -0.10 -11.80
N LEU A 100 -9.97 0.31 -12.34
CA LEU A 100 -11.18 0.54 -11.54
C LEU A 100 -11.72 -0.75 -10.93
N ASP A 101 -11.59 -1.87 -11.63
CA ASP A 101 -11.98 -3.18 -11.09
C ASP A 101 -11.18 -3.55 -9.86
N ILE A 102 -9.89 -3.21 -9.86
CA ILE A 102 -9.03 -3.43 -8.68
C ILE A 102 -9.47 -2.52 -7.53
N VAL A 103 -9.83 -1.27 -7.84
CA VAL A 103 -10.35 -0.33 -6.82
C VAL A 103 -11.62 -0.91 -6.19
N ILE A 104 -12.54 -1.40 -7.00
CA ILE A 104 -13.80 -2.00 -6.52
C ILE A 104 -13.51 -3.21 -5.63
N ASP A 105 -12.59 -4.08 -6.04
CA ASP A 105 -12.20 -5.24 -5.25
C ASP A 105 -11.66 -4.83 -3.87
N CYS A 106 -10.80 -3.81 -3.84
CA CYS A 106 -10.28 -3.28 -2.58
C CYS A 106 -11.41 -2.72 -1.70
N CYS A 107 -12.34 -1.98 -2.30
CA CYS A 107 -13.50 -1.45 -1.58
C CYS A 107 -14.31 -2.57 -0.92
N ARG A 108 -14.61 -3.63 -1.66
CA ARG A 108 -15.39 -4.74 -1.13
C ARG A 108 -14.70 -5.43 0.03
N LYS A 109 -13.40 -5.65 -0.09
CA LYS A 109 -12.61 -6.27 0.98
C LYS A 109 -12.56 -5.39 2.23
N ILE A 110 -12.40 -4.08 2.05
CA ILE A 110 -12.43 -3.14 3.17
C ILE A 110 -13.79 -3.19 3.87
N LEU A 111 -14.88 -3.20 3.10
CA LEU A 111 -16.23 -3.23 3.65
C LEU A 111 -16.57 -4.54 4.35
N ASP A 112 -15.92 -5.65 3.96
CA ASP A 112 -16.08 -6.92 4.66
C ASP A 112 -15.54 -6.82 6.09
N VAL A 113 -14.49 -6.05 6.31
CA VAL A 113 -13.87 -5.87 7.63
C VAL A 113 -14.45 -4.66 8.37
N ALA A 114 -14.72 -3.59 7.64
CA ALA A 114 -15.17 -2.31 8.18
C ALA A 114 -16.42 -1.83 7.44
N PRO A 115 -17.59 -2.44 7.68
CA PRO A 115 -18.81 -2.09 6.95
C PRO A 115 -19.30 -0.65 7.17
N ASP A 116 -18.83 0.02 8.23
CA ASP A 116 -19.17 1.43 8.51
C ASP A 116 -18.21 2.42 7.85
N ASN A 117 -17.31 1.96 7.01
CA ASN A 117 -16.39 2.87 6.31
C ASN A 117 -17.19 3.61 5.22
N PHE A 118 -17.70 4.79 5.57
CA PHE A 118 -18.58 5.57 4.69
C PHE A 118 -17.88 6.06 3.43
N GLU A 119 -16.61 6.44 3.53
CA GLU A 119 -15.85 6.90 2.37
C GLU A 119 -15.76 5.81 1.30
N VAL A 120 -15.48 4.58 1.73
CA VAL A 120 -15.36 3.45 0.82
C VAL A 120 -16.72 3.05 0.27
N ARG A 121 -17.78 3.13 1.08
CA ARG A 121 -19.15 2.87 0.62
C ARG A 121 -19.57 3.86 -0.46
N ASP A 122 -19.29 5.14 -0.23
CA ASP A 122 -19.62 6.18 -1.20
C ASP A 122 -18.85 5.97 -2.49
N LEU A 123 -17.57 5.63 -2.39
CA LEU A 123 -16.74 5.39 -3.56
C LEU A 123 -17.27 4.22 -4.38
N ILE A 124 -17.56 3.08 -3.75
CA ILE A 124 -18.05 1.91 -4.49
C ILE A 124 -19.40 2.18 -5.13
N THR A 125 -20.27 2.91 -4.45
CA THR A 125 -21.57 3.30 -5.00
C THR A 125 -21.39 4.16 -6.24
N GLU A 126 -20.49 5.12 -6.21
CA GLU A 126 -20.18 5.98 -7.34
C GLU A 126 -19.63 5.17 -8.52
N LEU A 127 -18.69 4.26 -8.25
CA LEU A 127 -18.06 3.47 -9.30
C LEU A 127 -18.98 2.44 -9.93
N GLU A 128 -19.98 1.96 -9.21
CA GLU A 128 -20.92 0.95 -9.70
C GLU A 128 -22.23 1.53 -10.22
N SER A 129 -22.39 2.85 -10.16
CA SER A 129 -23.62 3.51 -10.63
C SER A 129 -23.64 3.74 -12.14
#